data_9f8390d7d4173a0618b195c05521115b
#
_entry.id   9f8390d7d4173a0618b195c05521115b
#
_cell.length_a   1.000
_cell.length_b   1.000
_cell.length_c   1.000
_cell.angle_alpha   90.00
_cell.angle_beta   90.00
_cell.angle_gamma   90.00
#
_symmetry.space_group_name_H-M   'P 1'
#
loop_
_entity.id
_entity.type
_entity.pdbx_description
1 polymer ?
#
loop_
_entity_poly.entity_id
_entity_poly.type
_entity_poly.pdbx_seq_one_letter_code
_entity_poly.pdbx_strand_id
1 'polypeptide(L)' 'MLDRYYNDKRGIRVHVIRYDSTTGEVIYLRDGYEHGELTKPIRRFRAEFTEVEL' A
#
# COMPACT_ATOMS: atom_id res chain seq x y z
N MET A 1 12.34 2.42 6.36
CA MET A 1 11.51 2.17 5.18
C MET A 1 10.88 0.79 5.30
N LEU A 2 9.59 0.71 5.04
CA LEU A 2 8.88 -0.57 5.09
C LEU A 2 9.00 -1.28 3.74
N ASP A 3 9.26 -2.58 3.79
CA ASP A 3 9.41 -3.40 2.58
C ASP A 3 8.33 -4.47 2.59
N ARG A 4 7.08 -4.02 2.54
CA ARG A 4 5.94 -4.92 2.59
C ARG A 4 5.13 -4.86 1.33
N TYR A 5 4.65 -6.01 0.91
CA TYR A 5 3.87 -6.16 -0.31
C TYR A 5 2.46 -6.60 0.03
N TYR A 6 1.50 -6.03 -0.68
CA TYR A 6 0.08 -6.34 -0.55
C TYR A 6 -0.52 -6.52 -1.92
N ASN A 7 -1.63 -7.24 -1.99
CA ASN A 7 -2.44 -7.32 -3.20
C ASN A 7 -3.77 -6.62 -2.96
N ASP A 8 -4.27 -5.92 -3.98
CA ASP A 8 -5.63 -5.40 -3.92
C ASP A 8 -6.64 -6.52 -4.28
N LYS A 9 -7.92 -6.17 -4.33
CA LYS A 9 -8.97 -7.15 -4.63
C LYS A 9 -8.89 -7.72 -6.04
N ARG A 10 -8.17 -7.04 -6.93
CA ARG A 10 -7.95 -7.49 -8.31
C ARG A 10 -6.67 -8.30 -8.46
N GLY A 11 -5.93 -8.49 -7.39
CA GLY A 11 -4.66 -9.19 -7.43
C GLY A 11 -3.48 -8.34 -7.88
N ILE A 12 -3.66 -7.02 -8.00
CA ILE A 12 -2.56 -6.12 -8.36
C ILE A 12 -1.72 -5.87 -7.12
N ARG A 13 -0.40 -6.05 -7.26
CA ARG A 13 0.52 -5.89 -6.15
C ARG A 13 0.86 -4.43 -5.91
N VAL A 14 0.92 -4.06 -4.63
CA VAL A 14 1.41 -2.76 -4.20
C VAL A 14 2.55 -2.96 -3.22
N HIS A 15 3.47 -2.01 -3.19
CA HIS A 15 4.63 -2.02 -2.30
C HIS A 15 4.51 -0.85 -1.33
N VAL A 16 4.30 -1.16 -0.06
CA VAL A 16 4.22 -0.14 0.99
C VAL A 16 5.63 0.34 1.30
N ILE A 17 5.85 1.63 1.14
CA ILE A 17 7.17 2.23 1.35
C ILE A 17 7.29 2.96 2.68
N ARG A 18 6.19 3.47 3.22
CA ARG A 18 6.20 4.08 4.55
C ARG A 18 4.78 4.26 5.09
N TYR A 19 4.73 4.54 6.37
CA TYR A 19 3.49 4.86 7.07
C TYR A 19 3.67 6.20 7.77
N ASP A 20 2.75 7.13 7.55
CA ASP A 20 2.76 8.42 8.21
C ASP A 20 1.86 8.36 9.44
N SER A 21 2.49 8.25 10.62
CA SER A 21 1.75 8.16 11.87
C SER A 21 1.05 9.46 12.25
N THR A 22 1.47 10.58 11.68
CA THR A 22 0.83 11.88 11.95
C THR A 22 -0.54 11.96 11.27
N THR A 23 -0.64 11.48 10.05
CA THR A 23 -1.89 11.52 9.28
C THR A 23 -2.65 10.19 9.32
N GLY A 24 -2.00 9.11 9.71
CA GLY A 24 -2.57 7.78 9.68
C GLY A 24 -2.67 7.20 8.28
N GLU A 25 -1.81 7.65 7.37
CA GLU A 25 -1.85 7.25 5.98
C GLU A 25 -0.72 6.29 5.63
N VAL A 26 -1.04 5.31 4.78
CA VAL A 26 -0.08 4.39 4.19
C VAL A 26 0.33 4.96 2.83
N ILE A 27 1.64 5.03 2.58
CA ILE A 27 2.18 5.48 1.30
C ILE A 27 2.73 4.26 0.58
N TYR A 28 2.31 4.08 -0.67
CA TYR A 28 2.66 2.88 -1.41
C TYR A 28 2.82 3.14 -2.90
N LEU A 29 3.50 2.21 -3.56
CA LEU A 29 3.67 2.19 -5.02
C LEU A 29 2.83 1.04 -5.57
N ARG A 30 2.18 1.26 -6.71
CA ARG A 30 1.35 0.24 -7.35
C ARG A 30 2.04 -0.25 -8.62
N ASP A 31 2.11 -1.58 -8.79
CA ASP A 31 2.66 -2.17 -10.00
C ASP A 31 1.89 -1.70 -11.23
N GLY A 32 2.63 -1.24 -12.23
CA GLY A 32 2.04 -0.74 -13.46
C GLY A 32 1.53 0.69 -13.41
N TYR A 33 1.59 1.35 -12.26
CA TYR A 33 1.15 2.73 -12.11
C TYR A 33 2.36 3.64 -12.07
N GLU A 34 2.52 4.48 -13.09
CA GLU A 34 3.74 5.29 -13.27
C GLU A 34 3.64 6.70 -12.70
N HIS A 35 2.55 7.04 -12.02
CA HIS A 35 2.32 8.39 -11.53
C HIS A 35 2.88 8.64 -10.13
N GLY A 36 3.68 7.72 -9.60
CA GLY A 36 4.39 7.90 -8.33
C GLY A 36 3.64 7.32 -7.14
N GLU A 37 3.81 7.97 -6.00
CA GLU A 37 3.29 7.46 -4.74
C GLU A 37 1.79 7.66 -4.61
N LEU A 38 1.14 6.65 -4.03
CA LEU A 38 -0.28 6.70 -3.69
C LEU A 38 -0.40 6.71 -2.16
N THR A 39 -1.47 7.31 -1.66
CA THR A 39 -1.75 7.32 -0.23
C THR A 39 -3.17 6.84 0.04
N LYS A 40 -3.35 6.23 1.21
CA LYS A 40 -4.67 5.77 1.65
C LYS A 40 -4.67 5.69 3.17
N PRO A 41 -5.77 6.08 3.83
CA PRO A 41 -5.88 5.90 5.29
C PRO A 41 -5.71 4.42 5.65
N ILE A 42 -5.02 4.16 6.77
CA ILE A 42 -4.67 2.80 7.17
C ILE A 42 -5.89 1.88 7.29
N ARG A 43 -7.01 2.41 7.76
CA ARG A 43 -8.25 1.61 7.90
C ARG A 43 -8.75 1.12 6.54
N ARG A 44 -8.75 2.00 5.55
CA ARG A 44 -9.18 1.63 4.20
C ARG A 44 -8.19 0.69 3.55
N PHE A 45 -6.90 0.94 3.79
CA PHE A 45 -5.86 0.08 3.26
C PHE A 45 -6.04 -1.35 3.74
N ARG A 46 -6.25 -1.53 5.04
CA ARG A 46 -6.46 -2.87 5.62
C ARG A 46 -7.71 -3.57 5.11
N ALA A 47 -8.75 -2.78 4.81
CA ALA A 47 -10.00 -3.35 4.30
C ALA A 47 -9.90 -3.75 2.84
N GLU A 48 -9.05 -3.10 2.06
CA GLU A 48 -8.98 -3.27 0.61
C GLU A 48 -7.80 -4.11 0.15
N PHE A 49 -6.77 -4.28 0.97
CA PHE A 49 -5.53 -4.95 0.58
C PHE A 49 -5.24 -6.12 1.51
N THR A 50 -4.63 -7.16 0.94
CA THR A 50 -4.21 -8.35 1.68
C THR A 50 -2.70 -8.46 1.62
N GLU A 51 -2.07 -8.64 2.78
CA GLU A 51 -0.61 -8.77 2.83
C GLU A 51 -0.14 -10.03 2.12
N VAL A 52 0.91 -9.88 1.31
CA VAL A 52 1.56 -10.99 0.62
C VAL A 52 2.79 -11.37 1.41
N GLU A 53 2.86 -12.63 1.84
CA GLU A 53 4.05 -13.17 2.48
C GLU A 53 4.98 -13.70 1.39
N LEU A 54 6.19 -13.19 1.39
CA LEU A 54 7.21 -13.60 0.42
C LEU A 54 8.16 -14.62 1.04
#